data_b10800cc3fcec17e89140dc31e6885b5
#
_entry.id   b10800cc3fcec17e89140dc31e6885b5
#
_cell.length_a   1.000
_cell.length_b   1.000
_cell.length_c   1.000
_cell.angle_alpha   90.00
_cell.angle_beta   90.00
_cell.angle_gamma   90.00
#
_symmetry.space_group_name_H-M   'P 1'
#
loop_
_entity.id
_entity.type
_entity.pdbx_description
1 polymer ?
#
loop_
_entity_poly.entity_id
_entity_poly.type
_entity_poly.pdbx_seq_one_letter_code
_entity_poly.pdbx_strand_id
1 'polypeptide(L)'
;MLALIILRRNKRACKCYYVYMHRVDTKDRQKTVLRIIAYAITFIMTIITTALLIYLAQGYRLGSGGKVVRDGLLLVDNRPESASVYINDKLEDSTAPSRFVLPAGDYKLGLKLKGYRDWSKTVRVDASKVREVGYPLLIPNKLNSEHILSIKTPEMISQSGDRKKILTYSQDSGDIQLIDLNAKNSKIKSLDLGPSIVKEEGKLGVLKVIEWALNNKNILLEQTLPSGKTQILSLDVENPTEVINITAIFGEQSPLDVHFVGDNTNQIYGIKDGTLARYDIKAQSLTLVMQNIISYQPYSDDTILFVRNVDDKREIGIYKDHNAYVIESSDHLDVPVNLSYHEYDQHHYFVIANSDDSGAVIYKDPLKKPILKKQLPLVKLKFSNIGKIETSGSGQFIMLQNSNQVSVYDLRDLLNYQNTLPFEILGGSRLGWIDDHRIQAVSTDNNTYIFEYDSANLQLLSAVMPGSKAYFSRDYKTYYSFTQKDNDTTFNMTSLIVED
;
A
#
# COMPACT_ATOMS: atom_id res chain seq x y z
N MET A 1 64.88 -44.12 -9.44
CA MET A 1 63.97 -44.55 -10.52
C MET A 1 64.13 -46.08 -10.63
N LEU A 2 63.25 -46.84 -10.02
CA LEU A 2 63.30 -48.29 -9.92
C LEU A 2 62.82 -48.88 -11.25
N ALA A 3 63.64 -49.74 -11.86
CA ALA A 3 63.27 -50.57 -13.01
C ALA A 3 62.70 -51.89 -12.53
N LEU A 4 61.44 -52.11 -12.80
CA LEU A 4 60.79 -53.40 -12.46
C LEU A 4 61.11 -54.40 -13.60
N ILE A 5 61.92 -55.42 -13.31
CA ILE A 5 62.17 -56.56 -14.23
C ILE A 5 61.10 -57.61 -13.99
N ILE A 6 60.18 -57.81 -14.93
CA ILE A 6 59.26 -58.96 -14.91
C ILE A 6 59.89 -60.09 -15.73
N LEU A 7 60.41 -61.08 -15.06
CA LEU A 7 60.84 -62.33 -15.67
C LEU A 7 59.66 -63.30 -15.84
N ARG A 8 59.17 -63.44 -17.06
CA ARG A 8 58.22 -64.52 -17.41
C ARG A 8 59.00 -65.68 -18.03
N ARG A 9 59.12 -66.77 -17.29
CA ARG A 9 59.76 -68.03 -17.67
C ARG A 9 58.84 -68.79 -18.63
N ASN A 10 59.14 -68.84 -19.88
CA ASN A 10 58.53 -69.81 -20.81
C ASN A 10 59.64 -70.64 -21.42
N LYS A 11 59.51 -71.98 -21.29
CA LYS A 11 60.45 -72.96 -21.79
C LYS A 11 60.44 -72.97 -23.32
N ARG A 12 61.48 -72.51 -23.89
CA ARG A 12 62.10 -72.72 -25.21
C ARG A 12 62.40 -71.36 -25.85
N ALA A 13 63.70 -71.12 -26.05
CA ALA A 13 64.35 -70.02 -26.75
C ALA A 13 64.52 -68.73 -25.95
N CYS A 14 65.75 -68.50 -25.45
CA CYS A 14 66.22 -67.21 -25.00
C CYS A 14 66.40 -66.29 -26.23
N LYS A 15 65.51 -65.28 -26.39
CA LYS A 15 65.76 -64.13 -27.26
C LYS A 15 66.04 -62.95 -26.35
N CYS A 16 67.28 -62.49 -26.33
CA CYS A 16 67.68 -61.24 -25.71
C CYS A 16 67.14 -60.08 -26.53
N TYR A 17 66.18 -59.37 -25.96
CA TYR A 17 65.74 -58.07 -26.51
C TYR A 17 66.58 -56.97 -25.82
N TYR A 18 67.45 -56.36 -26.64
CA TYR A 18 68.09 -55.09 -26.21
C TYR A 18 67.02 -53.98 -26.21
N VAL A 19 66.62 -53.56 -25.07
CA VAL A 19 65.81 -52.32 -24.94
C VAL A 19 66.76 -51.13 -25.03
N TYR A 20 66.70 -50.48 -26.15
CA TYR A 20 67.36 -49.18 -26.32
C TYR A 20 66.74 -48.16 -25.36
N MET A 21 67.44 -47.86 -24.28
CA MET A 21 67.06 -46.71 -23.48
C MET A 21 67.42 -45.45 -24.27
N HIS A 22 66.43 -44.82 -24.83
CA HIS A 22 66.60 -43.48 -25.36
C HIS A 22 67.05 -42.56 -24.25
N ARG A 23 68.28 -42.08 -24.38
CA ARG A 23 68.81 -41.03 -23.51
C ARG A 23 68.01 -39.77 -23.76
N VAL A 24 67.03 -39.48 -22.94
CA VAL A 24 66.24 -38.23 -23.06
C VAL A 24 67.24 -37.08 -22.87
N ASP A 25 67.41 -36.32 -23.94
CA ASP A 25 68.31 -35.17 -23.97
C ASP A 25 67.92 -34.20 -22.84
N THR A 26 68.86 -33.81 -22.01
CA THR A 26 68.66 -32.92 -20.86
C THR A 26 68.02 -31.59 -21.25
N LYS A 27 68.22 -31.12 -22.51
CA LYS A 27 67.57 -29.94 -23.08
C LYS A 27 66.07 -30.13 -23.31
N ASP A 28 65.58 -31.31 -23.71
CA ASP A 28 64.17 -31.58 -23.85
C ASP A 28 63.43 -31.72 -22.52
N ARG A 29 64.12 -32.23 -21.53
CA ARG A 29 63.64 -32.28 -20.14
C ARG A 29 63.46 -30.89 -19.57
N GLN A 30 64.41 -29.98 -19.79
CA GLN A 30 64.30 -28.59 -19.38
C GLN A 30 63.15 -27.86 -20.09
N LYS A 31 62.93 -28.05 -21.36
CA LYS A 31 61.82 -27.50 -22.12
C LYS A 31 60.48 -28.01 -21.61
N THR A 32 60.36 -29.30 -21.28
CA THR A 32 59.14 -29.90 -20.73
C THR A 32 58.82 -29.34 -19.36
N VAL A 33 59.82 -29.21 -18.46
CA VAL A 33 59.67 -28.59 -17.14
C VAL A 33 59.23 -27.14 -17.25
N LEU A 34 59.85 -26.35 -18.18
CA LEU A 34 59.44 -24.96 -18.43
C LEU A 34 58.00 -24.86 -18.94
N ARG A 35 57.53 -25.76 -19.78
CA ARG A 35 56.12 -25.81 -20.24
C ARG A 35 55.17 -26.13 -19.08
N ILE A 36 55.52 -27.11 -18.24
CA ILE A 36 54.72 -27.44 -17.03
C ILE A 36 54.62 -26.26 -16.09
N ILE A 37 55.71 -25.56 -15.85
CA ILE A 37 55.76 -24.34 -15.02
C ILE A 37 54.88 -23.25 -15.67
N ALA A 38 55.00 -23.02 -16.97
CA ALA A 38 54.17 -22.04 -17.68
C ALA A 38 52.65 -22.35 -17.58
N TYR A 39 52.28 -23.61 -17.76
CA TYR A 39 50.87 -24.03 -17.58
C TYR A 39 50.38 -23.87 -16.15
N ALA A 40 51.22 -24.22 -15.18
CA ALA A 40 50.90 -24.03 -13.75
C ALA A 40 50.69 -22.53 -13.41
N ILE A 41 51.55 -21.65 -13.90
CA ILE A 41 51.40 -20.20 -13.72
C ILE A 41 50.14 -19.69 -14.38
N THR A 42 49.87 -20.12 -15.65
CA THR A 42 48.64 -19.72 -16.36
C THR A 42 47.40 -20.19 -15.62
N PHE A 43 47.39 -21.43 -15.12
CA PHE A 43 46.28 -21.97 -14.35
C PHE A 43 46.04 -21.19 -13.03
N ILE A 44 47.12 -20.89 -12.31
CA ILE A 44 47.05 -20.07 -11.06
C ILE A 44 46.53 -18.66 -11.40
N MET A 45 47.06 -18.03 -12.47
CA MET A 45 46.57 -16.70 -12.91
C MET A 45 45.10 -16.71 -13.28
N THR A 46 44.64 -17.75 -13.95
CA THR A 46 43.23 -17.92 -14.34
C THR A 46 42.35 -18.02 -13.08
N ILE A 47 42.75 -18.81 -12.08
CA ILE A 47 42.03 -18.92 -10.81
C ILE A 47 41.97 -17.57 -10.08
N ILE A 48 43.11 -16.86 -9.97
CA ILE A 48 43.17 -15.56 -9.31
C ILE A 48 42.27 -14.54 -10.04
N THR A 49 42.38 -14.50 -11.38
CA THR A 49 41.54 -13.58 -12.19
C THR A 49 40.04 -13.90 -12.04
N THR A 50 39.68 -15.19 -12.09
CA THR A 50 38.29 -15.61 -11.89
C THR A 50 37.79 -15.27 -10.50
N ALA A 51 38.58 -15.53 -9.47
CA ALA A 51 38.25 -15.16 -8.08
C ALA A 51 38.08 -13.64 -7.92
N LEU A 52 38.99 -12.85 -8.54
CA LEU A 52 38.88 -11.39 -8.54
C LEU A 52 37.61 -10.89 -9.27
N LEU A 53 37.29 -11.47 -10.42
CA LEU A 53 36.06 -11.13 -11.16
C LEU A 53 34.80 -11.47 -10.35
N ILE A 54 34.75 -12.63 -9.72
CA ILE A 54 33.65 -13.01 -8.83
C ILE A 54 33.55 -12.02 -7.65
N TYR A 55 34.68 -11.66 -7.07
CA TYR A 55 34.76 -10.70 -5.97
C TYR A 55 34.22 -9.31 -6.37
N LEU A 56 34.63 -8.81 -7.56
CA LEU A 56 34.14 -7.56 -8.10
C LEU A 56 32.65 -7.64 -8.48
N ALA A 57 32.22 -8.77 -9.06
CA ALA A 57 30.81 -9.00 -9.40
C ALA A 57 29.89 -9.04 -8.18
N GLN A 58 30.41 -9.43 -7.02
CA GLN A 58 29.69 -9.40 -5.74
C GLN A 58 29.66 -8.00 -5.08
N GLY A 59 30.17 -6.95 -5.76
CA GLY A 59 30.15 -5.57 -5.27
C GLY A 59 31.23 -5.24 -4.23
N TYR A 60 32.26 -6.09 -4.10
CA TYR A 60 33.37 -5.77 -3.22
C TYR A 60 34.32 -4.76 -3.87
N ARG A 61 34.70 -3.74 -3.11
CA ARG A 61 35.72 -2.75 -3.49
C ARG A 61 36.73 -2.56 -2.36
N LEU A 62 37.92 -2.12 -2.73
CA LEU A 62 38.89 -1.61 -1.78
C LEU A 62 38.55 -0.15 -1.46
N GLY A 63 37.99 0.10 -0.28
CA GLY A 63 37.74 1.44 0.24
C GLY A 63 39.00 2.20 0.66
N SER A 64 38.84 3.47 0.99
CA SER A 64 39.92 4.30 1.55
C SER A 64 40.49 3.64 2.79
N GLY A 65 41.82 3.42 2.80
CA GLY A 65 42.53 2.73 3.90
C GLY A 65 42.62 1.21 3.75
N GLY A 66 42.39 0.63 2.56
CA GLY A 66 42.58 -0.80 2.26
C GLY A 66 41.53 -1.72 2.89
N LYS A 67 40.44 -1.18 3.46
CA LYS A 67 39.31 -1.97 3.96
C LYS A 67 38.46 -2.44 2.80
N VAL A 68 38.11 -3.71 2.82
CA VAL A 68 37.13 -4.27 1.88
C VAL A 68 35.73 -3.78 2.26
N VAL A 69 35.09 -3.04 1.38
CA VAL A 69 33.71 -2.59 1.52
C VAL A 69 32.84 -3.24 0.47
N ARG A 70 31.59 -3.50 0.80
CA ARG A 70 30.57 -3.92 -0.15
C ARG A 70 29.71 -2.73 -0.52
N ASP A 71 29.54 -2.51 -1.80
CA ASP A 71 28.66 -1.47 -2.30
C ASP A 71 27.23 -2.00 -2.47
N GLY A 72 26.26 -1.09 -2.35
CA GLY A 72 24.90 -1.24 -2.81
C GLY A 72 24.59 -0.23 -3.92
N LEU A 73 23.45 -0.37 -4.53
CA LEU A 73 22.96 0.53 -5.58
C LEU A 73 21.78 1.36 -5.02
N LEU A 74 21.90 2.67 -5.06
CA LEU A 74 20.83 3.60 -4.77
C LEU A 74 20.26 4.15 -6.09
N LEU A 75 18.98 3.89 -6.34
CA LEU A 75 18.23 4.49 -7.44
C LEU A 75 17.39 5.62 -6.86
N VAL A 76 17.50 6.80 -7.47
CA VAL A 76 16.79 8.00 -7.01
C VAL A 76 15.96 8.55 -8.16
N ASP A 77 14.68 8.76 -7.90
CA ASP A 77 13.75 9.44 -8.81
C ASP A 77 12.89 10.43 -8.01
N ASN A 78 12.23 11.36 -8.68
CA ASN A 78 11.35 12.34 -8.05
C ASN A 78 10.30 12.88 -9.01
N ARG A 79 9.28 13.50 -8.45
CA ARG A 79 8.23 14.21 -9.20
C ARG A 79 8.11 15.65 -8.67
N PRO A 80 8.12 16.67 -9.56
CA PRO A 80 8.52 16.57 -10.98
C PRO A 80 10.00 16.22 -11.10
N GLU A 81 10.39 15.66 -12.26
CA GLU A 81 11.77 15.20 -12.54
C GLU A 81 12.79 16.35 -12.50
N SER A 82 14.08 15.97 -12.59
CA SER A 82 15.23 16.89 -12.72
C SER A 82 15.64 17.63 -11.44
N ALA A 83 15.26 17.14 -10.26
CA ALA A 83 15.80 17.69 -9.02
C ALA A 83 17.30 17.38 -8.89
N SER A 84 18.06 18.36 -8.39
CA SER A 84 19.46 18.19 -8.00
C SER A 84 19.54 17.23 -6.80
N VAL A 85 20.44 16.25 -6.89
CA VAL A 85 20.63 15.22 -5.87
C VAL A 85 21.76 15.61 -4.94
N TYR A 86 21.53 15.52 -3.64
CA TYR A 86 22.52 15.72 -2.59
C TYR A 86 22.65 14.42 -1.78
N ILE A 87 23.91 13.97 -1.57
CA ILE A 87 24.22 12.84 -0.71
C ILE A 87 25.12 13.34 0.42
N ASN A 88 24.67 13.22 1.67
CA ASN A 88 25.32 13.77 2.86
C ASN A 88 25.65 15.27 2.70
N ASP A 89 24.66 16.04 2.23
CA ASP A 89 24.73 17.48 1.96
C ASP A 89 25.71 17.89 0.85
N LYS A 90 26.32 16.95 0.14
CA LYS A 90 27.16 17.20 -1.02
C LYS A 90 26.34 17.08 -2.30
N LEU A 91 26.42 18.10 -3.17
CA LEU A 91 25.80 18.06 -4.49
C LEU A 91 26.50 17.01 -5.36
N GLU A 92 25.70 16.15 -5.97
CA GLU A 92 26.16 15.18 -6.97
C GLU A 92 26.02 15.78 -8.39
N ASP A 93 26.81 15.27 -9.33
CA ASP A 93 26.89 15.80 -10.70
C ASP A 93 25.67 15.41 -11.56
N SER A 94 24.74 14.61 -11.04
CA SER A 94 23.55 14.12 -11.73
C SER A 94 22.27 14.62 -11.05
N THR A 95 21.25 14.85 -11.87
CA THR A 95 19.88 15.10 -11.42
C THR A 95 19.07 13.79 -11.40
N ALA A 96 17.99 13.75 -10.64
CA ALA A 96 17.06 12.62 -10.68
C ALA A 96 16.22 12.64 -11.99
N PRO A 97 15.99 11.47 -12.67
CA PRO A 97 16.35 10.13 -12.21
C PRO A 97 17.85 9.82 -12.34
N SER A 98 18.43 9.21 -11.31
CA SER A 98 19.86 8.91 -11.26
C SER A 98 20.15 7.66 -10.42
N ARG A 99 21.38 7.14 -10.55
CA ARG A 99 21.85 5.96 -9.83
C ARG A 99 23.22 6.19 -9.20
N PHE A 100 23.38 5.73 -7.98
CA PHE A 100 24.60 5.88 -7.21
C PHE A 100 25.05 4.53 -6.67
N VAL A 101 26.31 4.18 -6.87
CA VAL A 101 26.94 3.01 -6.25
C VAL A 101 27.65 3.49 -5.00
N LEU A 102 27.15 3.10 -3.83
CA LEU A 102 27.59 3.59 -2.54
C LEU A 102 27.95 2.43 -1.62
N PRO A 103 28.98 2.58 -0.76
CA PRO A 103 29.22 1.62 0.32
C PRO A 103 27.95 1.41 1.16
N ALA A 104 27.82 0.21 1.73
CA ALA A 104 26.72 -0.04 2.66
C ALA A 104 26.76 0.94 3.84
N GLY A 105 25.64 1.59 4.14
CA GLY A 105 25.56 2.60 5.19
C GLY A 105 24.27 3.43 5.10
N ASP A 106 24.14 4.38 6.02
CA ASP A 106 23.04 5.34 6.06
C ASP A 106 23.49 6.64 5.42
N TYR A 107 22.67 7.17 4.50
CA TYR A 107 22.96 8.37 3.72
C TYR A 107 21.83 9.36 3.86
N LYS A 108 22.15 10.62 4.12
CA LYS A 108 21.19 11.72 4.02
C LYS A 108 21.03 12.06 2.54
N LEU A 109 19.91 11.64 1.96
CA LEU A 109 19.52 11.99 0.59
C LEU A 109 18.72 13.28 0.62
N GLY A 110 19.10 14.26 -0.20
CA GLY A 110 18.40 15.52 -0.40
C GLY A 110 18.06 15.72 -1.86
N LEU A 111 16.87 16.26 -2.14
CA LEU A 111 16.41 16.64 -3.48
C LEU A 111 16.01 18.09 -3.47
N LYS A 112 16.54 18.88 -4.42
CA LYS A 112 16.24 20.31 -4.56
C LYS A 112 15.92 20.65 -6.00
N LEU A 113 14.82 21.36 -6.19
CA LEU A 113 14.37 21.85 -7.48
C LEU A 113 13.93 23.31 -7.34
N LYS A 114 14.32 24.15 -8.29
CA LYS A 114 13.95 25.59 -8.26
C LYS A 114 12.42 25.72 -8.25
N GLY A 115 11.90 26.54 -7.33
CA GLY A 115 10.46 26.75 -7.17
C GLY A 115 9.76 25.76 -6.26
N TYR A 116 10.46 24.74 -5.78
CA TYR A 116 9.91 23.72 -4.92
C TYR A 116 10.55 23.71 -3.53
N ARG A 117 9.84 23.16 -2.56
CA ARG A 117 10.34 22.93 -1.21
C ARG A 117 11.37 21.81 -1.25
N ASP A 118 12.42 21.95 -0.43
CA ASP A 118 13.45 20.91 -0.29
C ASP A 118 12.84 19.62 0.26
N TRP A 119 13.26 18.49 -0.28
CA TRP A 119 12.96 17.16 0.24
C TRP A 119 14.23 16.53 0.79
N SER A 120 14.14 15.87 1.93
CA SER A 120 15.31 15.13 2.48
C SER A 120 14.89 13.95 3.34
N LYS A 121 15.72 12.89 3.32
CA LYS A 121 15.51 11.69 4.10
C LYS A 121 16.80 10.91 4.32
N THR A 122 16.93 10.26 5.47
CA THR A 122 17.98 9.26 5.68
C THR A 122 17.57 7.96 5.03
N VAL A 123 18.41 7.46 4.13
CA VAL A 123 18.18 6.24 3.36
C VAL A 123 19.31 5.24 3.66
N ARG A 124 18.92 4.01 4.00
CA ARG A 124 19.87 2.92 4.19
C ARG A 124 20.16 2.22 2.88
N VAL A 125 21.42 2.10 2.54
CA VAL A 125 21.92 1.31 1.40
C VAL A 125 22.55 0.04 1.96
N ASP A 126 21.98 -1.11 1.63
CA ASP A 126 22.51 -2.41 2.03
C ASP A 126 23.51 -2.94 1.00
N ALA A 127 24.50 -3.70 1.49
CA ALA A 127 25.50 -4.33 0.63
C ALA A 127 24.86 -5.27 -0.40
N SER A 128 25.27 -5.15 -1.65
CA SER A 128 24.83 -5.99 -2.78
C SER A 128 23.32 -5.98 -3.04
N LYS A 129 22.61 -4.95 -2.53
CA LYS A 129 21.17 -4.75 -2.79
C LYS A 129 20.93 -3.45 -3.54
N VAL A 130 19.76 -3.38 -4.16
CA VAL A 130 19.22 -2.16 -4.76
C VAL A 130 18.27 -1.52 -3.76
N ARG A 131 18.51 -0.26 -3.45
CA ARG A 131 17.59 0.60 -2.72
C ARG A 131 16.97 1.59 -3.70
N GLU A 132 15.68 1.50 -3.89
CA GLU A 132 14.93 2.42 -4.76
C GLU A 132 14.24 3.47 -3.90
N VAL A 133 14.40 4.75 -4.30
CA VAL A 133 13.73 5.93 -3.75
C VAL A 133 13.12 6.68 -4.93
N GLY A 134 12.01 6.14 -5.45
CA GLY A 134 11.31 6.66 -6.63
C GLY A 134 10.00 7.40 -6.31
N TYR A 135 9.69 7.58 -5.03
CA TYR A 135 8.43 8.17 -4.58
C TYR A 135 8.47 9.66 -4.19
N PRO A 136 9.61 10.35 -4.00
CA PRO A 136 9.62 11.75 -3.60
C PRO A 136 8.73 12.63 -4.48
N LEU A 137 7.81 13.37 -3.84
CA LEU A 137 6.98 14.39 -4.47
C LEU A 137 7.41 15.74 -3.94
N LEU A 138 7.95 16.58 -4.80
CA LEU A 138 8.33 17.93 -4.44
C LEU A 138 7.10 18.84 -4.52
N ILE A 139 6.85 19.58 -3.46
CA ILE A 139 5.71 20.49 -3.36
C ILE A 139 6.19 21.91 -3.73
N PRO A 140 5.48 22.64 -4.59
CA PRO A 140 5.83 24.03 -4.90
C PRO A 140 5.95 24.90 -3.65
N ASN A 141 6.90 25.84 -3.65
CA ASN A 141 7.04 26.84 -2.57
C ASN A 141 5.77 27.67 -2.41
N LYS A 142 5.15 28.01 -3.53
CA LYS A 142 3.88 28.72 -3.59
C LYS A 142 2.85 27.87 -4.30
N LEU A 143 1.80 27.51 -3.57
CA LEU A 143 0.65 26.80 -4.10
C LEU A 143 -0.35 27.83 -4.62
N ASN A 144 -0.61 27.80 -5.92
CA ASN A 144 -1.60 28.65 -6.55
C ASN A 144 -2.88 27.84 -6.76
N SER A 145 -3.92 28.25 -6.04
CA SER A 145 -5.24 27.64 -6.16
C SER A 145 -6.07 28.45 -7.15
N GLU A 146 -6.60 27.77 -8.15
CA GLU A 146 -7.51 28.34 -9.14
C GLU A 146 -8.96 28.02 -8.75
N HIS A 147 -9.82 29.03 -8.75
CA HIS A 147 -11.24 28.84 -8.53
C HIS A 147 -11.88 28.18 -9.77
N ILE A 148 -12.50 27.03 -9.59
CA ILE A 148 -13.18 26.31 -10.65
C ILE A 148 -14.66 26.67 -10.69
N LEU A 149 -15.31 26.61 -9.52
CA LEU A 149 -16.75 26.83 -9.41
C LEU A 149 -17.18 27.10 -7.97
N SER A 150 -18.36 27.69 -7.82
CA SER A 150 -19.03 27.88 -6.52
C SER A 150 -20.23 26.93 -6.44
N ILE A 151 -20.40 26.30 -5.30
CA ILE A 151 -21.52 25.37 -5.02
C ILE A 151 -22.15 25.73 -3.68
N LYS A 152 -23.36 25.23 -3.45
CA LYS A 152 -23.94 25.25 -2.09
C LYS A 152 -23.08 24.41 -1.16
N THR A 153 -22.97 24.84 0.07
CA THR A 153 -22.16 24.13 1.08
C THR A 153 -22.58 22.66 1.18
N PRO A 154 -21.70 21.74 0.82
CA PRO A 154 -22.04 20.31 0.89
C PRO A 154 -21.74 19.75 2.30
N GLU A 155 -22.67 18.99 2.84
CA GLU A 155 -22.49 18.20 4.06
C GLU A 155 -21.89 16.84 3.77
N MET A 156 -22.03 16.34 2.54
CA MET A 156 -21.42 15.09 2.10
C MET A 156 -20.54 15.34 0.88
N ILE A 157 -19.29 14.85 0.97
CA ILE A 157 -18.33 14.88 -0.14
C ILE A 157 -17.66 13.51 -0.21
N SER A 158 -17.70 12.88 -1.36
CA SER A 158 -17.07 11.57 -1.57
C SER A 158 -16.41 11.49 -2.94
N GLN A 159 -15.17 11.02 -2.98
CA GLN A 159 -14.40 10.81 -4.21
C GLN A 159 -14.49 9.35 -4.64
N SER A 160 -14.67 9.09 -5.95
CA SER A 160 -14.62 7.75 -6.53
C SER A 160 -13.22 7.11 -6.35
N GLY A 161 -13.16 5.78 -6.30
CA GLY A 161 -11.90 5.03 -6.12
C GLY A 161 -10.86 5.31 -7.21
N ASP A 162 -11.30 5.57 -8.45
CA ASP A 162 -10.44 5.94 -9.59
C ASP A 162 -10.02 7.41 -9.58
N ARG A 163 -10.52 8.20 -8.59
CA ARG A 163 -10.22 9.63 -8.38
C ARG A 163 -10.64 10.55 -9.52
N LYS A 164 -11.59 10.13 -10.34
CA LYS A 164 -12.07 10.92 -11.48
C LYS A 164 -13.35 11.69 -11.20
N LYS A 165 -14.06 11.32 -10.15
CA LYS A 165 -15.34 11.91 -9.81
C LYS A 165 -15.41 12.29 -8.34
N ILE A 166 -16.10 13.39 -8.04
CA ILE A 166 -16.50 13.76 -6.67
C ILE A 166 -18.02 13.89 -6.65
N LEU A 167 -18.64 13.18 -5.73
CA LEU A 167 -20.05 13.33 -5.41
C LEU A 167 -20.21 14.29 -4.23
N THR A 168 -21.09 15.27 -4.36
CA THR A 168 -21.43 16.20 -3.28
C THR A 168 -22.94 16.20 -3.04
N TYR A 169 -23.35 16.43 -1.81
CA TYR A 169 -24.74 16.63 -1.43
C TYR A 169 -24.86 17.78 -0.45
N SER A 170 -25.76 18.72 -0.75
CA SER A 170 -26.14 19.82 0.12
C SER A 170 -27.54 19.56 0.67
N GLN A 171 -27.63 19.39 1.99
CA GLN A 171 -28.88 19.06 2.67
C GLN A 171 -29.90 20.20 2.60
N ASP A 172 -29.44 21.45 2.72
CA ASP A 172 -30.31 22.63 2.74
C ASP A 172 -31.02 22.83 1.40
N SER A 173 -30.34 22.66 0.28
CA SER A 173 -30.91 22.82 -1.05
C SER A 173 -31.47 21.50 -1.62
N GLY A 174 -31.06 20.35 -1.08
CA GLY A 174 -31.34 19.02 -1.62
C GLY A 174 -30.53 18.71 -2.89
N ASP A 175 -29.51 19.52 -3.22
CA ASP A 175 -28.72 19.37 -4.44
C ASP A 175 -27.72 18.23 -4.30
N ILE A 176 -27.77 17.31 -5.24
CA ILE A 176 -26.77 16.26 -5.42
C ILE A 176 -26.03 16.54 -6.71
N GLN A 177 -24.72 16.64 -6.63
CA GLN A 177 -23.89 17.03 -7.76
C GLN A 177 -22.73 16.06 -7.95
N LEU A 178 -22.46 15.72 -9.21
CA LEU A 178 -21.31 14.95 -9.64
C LEU A 178 -20.34 15.87 -10.36
N ILE A 179 -19.13 15.98 -9.85
CA ILE A 179 -18.03 16.76 -10.41
C ILE A 179 -17.09 15.81 -11.14
N ASP A 180 -16.90 15.99 -12.44
CA ASP A 180 -15.93 15.25 -13.25
C ASP A 180 -14.58 15.97 -13.23
N LEU A 181 -13.54 15.31 -12.73
CA LEU A 181 -12.19 15.83 -12.58
C LEU A 181 -11.32 15.63 -13.84
N ASN A 182 -11.78 14.87 -14.83
CA ASN A 182 -11.00 14.62 -16.06
C ASN A 182 -11.18 15.70 -17.13
N ALA A 183 -12.19 16.55 -17.02
CA ALA A 183 -12.45 17.60 -17.99
C ALA A 183 -11.43 18.75 -17.81
N LYS A 184 -10.91 19.32 -18.90
CA LYS A 184 -10.09 20.54 -18.88
C LYS A 184 -10.70 21.67 -18.05
N ASN A 185 -12.06 21.67 -17.97
CA ASN A 185 -12.86 22.47 -17.03
C ASN A 185 -13.74 21.46 -16.32
N SER A 186 -13.54 21.24 -15.05
CA SER A 186 -14.35 20.33 -14.23
C SER A 186 -15.83 20.58 -14.50
N LYS A 187 -16.55 19.55 -14.98
CA LYS A 187 -17.97 19.67 -15.30
C LYS A 187 -18.80 19.23 -14.11
N ILE A 188 -19.77 20.03 -13.75
CA ILE A 188 -20.80 19.66 -12.78
C ILE A 188 -22.00 19.10 -13.52
N LYS A 189 -22.51 17.99 -13.01
CA LYS A 189 -23.81 17.40 -13.39
C LYS A 189 -24.67 17.32 -12.13
N SER A 190 -25.78 18.05 -12.08
CA SER A 190 -26.81 17.81 -11.06
C SER A 190 -27.44 16.45 -11.31
N LEU A 191 -27.60 15.65 -10.26
CA LEU A 191 -28.21 14.34 -10.33
C LEU A 191 -29.66 14.44 -9.84
N ASP A 192 -30.61 14.12 -10.73
CA ASP A 192 -31.99 13.90 -10.35
C ASP A 192 -32.17 12.44 -9.94
N LEU A 193 -32.48 12.21 -8.68
CA LEU A 193 -32.59 10.85 -8.13
C LEU A 193 -33.92 10.17 -8.44
N GLY A 194 -34.78 10.80 -9.23
CA GLY A 194 -36.07 10.24 -9.63
C GLY A 194 -37.05 10.03 -8.46
N PRO A 195 -38.19 9.37 -8.74
CA PRO A 195 -39.29 9.25 -7.77
C PRO A 195 -39.07 8.13 -6.72
N SER A 196 -38.10 7.23 -6.94
CA SER A 196 -37.85 6.09 -6.03
C SER A 196 -37.24 6.48 -4.72
N ILE A 197 -36.63 7.68 -4.64
CA ILE A 197 -36.08 8.19 -3.39
C ILE A 197 -37.22 8.79 -2.54
N VAL A 198 -37.21 8.42 -1.26
CA VAL A 198 -38.20 8.93 -0.31
C VAL A 198 -37.82 10.33 0.14
N LYS A 199 -38.81 11.24 0.15
CA LYS A 199 -38.71 12.58 0.70
C LYS A 199 -39.82 12.76 1.76
N GLU A 200 -39.47 13.31 2.89
CA GLU A 200 -40.40 13.72 3.94
C GLU A 200 -40.47 15.25 3.95
N GLU A 201 -41.68 15.81 3.85
CA GLU A 201 -41.85 17.27 3.77
C GLU A 201 -41.01 17.93 2.66
N GLY A 202 -40.78 17.21 1.56
CA GLY A 202 -39.91 17.67 0.46
C GLY A 202 -38.42 17.56 0.67
N LYS A 203 -37.97 17.11 1.86
CA LYS A 203 -36.55 16.99 2.22
C LYS A 203 -36.05 15.55 2.09
N LEU A 204 -34.82 15.41 1.61
CA LEU A 204 -34.15 14.11 1.50
C LEU A 204 -33.58 13.64 2.85
N GLY A 205 -33.40 14.55 3.84
CA GLY A 205 -32.70 14.24 5.07
C GLY A 205 -31.19 14.20 4.91
N VAL A 206 -30.49 13.37 5.67
CA VAL A 206 -29.04 13.23 5.63
C VAL A 206 -28.67 12.08 4.69
N LEU A 207 -27.76 12.32 3.77
CA LEU A 207 -27.16 11.30 2.92
C LEU A 207 -25.72 11.05 3.32
N LYS A 208 -25.32 9.77 3.34
CA LYS A 208 -23.96 9.33 3.60
C LYS A 208 -23.56 8.29 2.57
N VAL A 209 -22.40 8.46 1.95
CA VAL A 209 -21.83 7.40 1.10
C VAL A 209 -21.28 6.29 2.00
N ILE A 210 -21.77 5.08 1.81
CA ILE A 210 -21.23 3.87 2.43
C ILE A 210 -20.03 3.42 1.63
N GLU A 211 -20.24 3.20 0.31
CA GLU A 211 -19.22 2.60 -0.55
C GLU A 211 -19.42 3.00 -2.02
N TRP A 212 -18.32 3.23 -2.73
CA TRP A 212 -18.28 3.21 -4.19
C TRP A 212 -17.95 1.81 -4.67
N ALA A 213 -18.73 1.28 -5.59
CA ALA A 213 -18.39 0.02 -6.24
C ALA A 213 -17.08 0.12 -7.04
N LEU A 214 -16.42 -1.00 -7.27
CA LEU A 214 -15.15 -1.06 -8.01
C LEU A 214 -15.27 -0.52 -9.45
N ASN A 215 -16.49 -0.52 -10.03
CA ASN A 215 -16.77 0.07 -11.34
C ASN A 215 -16.78 1.62 -11.34
N ASN A 216 -16.71 2.29 -10.17
CA ASN A 216 -16.76 3.75 -10.00
C ASN A 216 -18.02 4.42 -10.62
N LYS A 217 -19.14 3.69 -10.66
CA LYS A 217 -20.45 4.15 -11.16
C LYS A 217 -21.54 3.93 -10.13
N ASN A 218 -21.54 2.78 -9.48
CA ASN A 218 -22.53 2.44 -8.47
C ASN A 218 -22.04 2.83 -7.08
N ILE A 219 -22.97 3.30 -6.26
CA ILE A 219 -22.72 3.78 -4.91
C ILE A 219 -23.76 3.21 -3.98
N LEU A 220 -23.35 2.69 -2.83
CA LEU A 220 -24.26 2.45 -1.70
C LEU A 220 -24.36 3.73 -0.86
N LEU A 221 -25.57 4.15 -0.60
CA LEU A 221 -25.89 5.31 0.21
C LEU A 221 -26.75 4.91 1.41
N GLU A 222 -26.46 5.51 2.54
CA GLU A 222 -27.35 5.55 3.70
C GLU A 222 -28.12 6.87 3.67
N GLN A 223 -29.44 6.79 3.73
CA GLN A 223 -30.33 7.94 3.85
C GLN A 223 -31.01 7.92 5.22
N THR A 224 -30.80 8.95 6.01
CA THR A 224 -31.56 9.17 7.25
C THR A 224 -32.59 10.27 6.99
N LEU A 225 -33.86 9.89 6.98
CA LEU A 225 -34.98 10.80 6.78
C LEU A 225 -35.16 11.75 7.98
N PRO A 226 -35.85 12.89 7.81
CA PRO A 226 -36.15 13.80 8.91
C PRO A 226 -36.84 13.15 10.11
N SER A 227 -37.64 12.11 9.91
CA SER A 227 -38.23 11.29 10.99
C SER A 227 -37.24 10.42 11.77
N GLY A 228 -35.97 10.35 11.32
CA GLY A 228 -34.95 9.47 11.87
C GLY A 228 -34.95 8.06 11.26
N LYS A 229 -35.86 7.74 10.34
CA LYS A 229 -35.87 6.44 9.64
C LYS A 229 -34.71 6.34 8.65
N THR A 230 -33.96 5.26 8.76
CA THR A 230 -32.81 5.00 7.86
C THR A 230 -33.21 4.09 6.71
N GLN A 231 -32.64 4.35 5.53
CA GLN A 231 -32.81 3.56 4.33
C GLN A 231 -31.46 3.33 3.65
N ILE A 232 -31.31 2.20 3.01
CA ILE A 232 -30.16 1.85 2.17
C ILE A 232 -30.57 1.95 0.72
N LEU A 233 -29.79 2.70 -0.03
CA LEU A 233 -30.04 2.97 -1.45
C LEU A 233 -28.84 2.52 -2.28
N SER A 234 -29.08 2.05 -3.50
CA SER A 234 -28.08 1.87 -4.54
C SER A 234 -28.32 2.88 -5.65
N LEU A 235 -27.32 3.69 -5.95
CA LEU A 235 -27.35 4.75 -6.95
C LEU A 235 -26.37 4.43 -8.08
N ASP A 236 -26.82 4.44 -9.33
CA ASP A 236 -25.96 4.52 -10.50
C ASP A 236 -25.82 6.00 -10.93
N VAL A 237 -24.60 6.58 -10.84
CA VAL A 237 -24.37 8.00 -11.17
C VAL A 237 -24.51 8.30 -12.68
N GLU A 238 -24.53 7.28 -13.54
CA GLU A 238 -24.79 7.42 -14.97
C GLU A 238 -26.30 7.43 -15.25
N ASN A 239 -27.10 6.69 -14.46
CA ASN A 239 -28.55 6.60 -14.53
C ASN A 239 -29.20 6.99 -13.19
N PRO A 240 -29.04 8.23 -12.71
CA PRO A 240 -29.39 8.62 -11.35
C PRO A 240 -30.91 8.59 -11.07
N THR A 241 -31.76 8.58 -12.09
CA THR A 241 -33.21 8.47 -11.92
C THR A 241 -33.69 7.07 -11.54
N GLU A 242 -32.82 6.06 -11.69
CA GLU A 242 -33.09 4.65 -11.38
C GLU A 242 -32.49 4.25 -10.01
N VAL A 243 -32.70 5.07 -8.98
CA VAL A 243 -32.26 4.71 -7.61
C VAL A 243 -33.03 3.50 -7.12
N ILE A 244 -32.32 2.51 -6.63
CA ILE A 244 -32.87 1.29 -6.03
C ILE A 244 -32.95 1.46 -4.53
N ASN A 245 -34.12 1.38 -3.95
CA ASN A 245 -34.33 1.39 -2.50
C ASN A 245 -34.26 -0.05 -1.95
N ILE A 246 -33.08 -0.44 -1.47
CA ILE A 246 -32.81 -1.78 -0.93
C ILE A 246 -33.68 -2.06 0.29
N THR A 247 -33.86 -1.06 1.16
CA THR A 247 -34.71 -1.18 2.35
C THR A 247 -36.17 -1.47 1.96
N ALA A 248 -36.67 -0.85 0.93
CA ALA A 248 -38.05 -1.10 0.45
C ALA A 248 -38.19 -2.50 -0.17
N ILE A 249 -37.16 -2.99 -0.88
CA ILE A 249 -37.18 -4.34 -1.49
C ILE A 249 -37.26 -5.44 -0.43
N PHE A 250 -36.42 -5.35 0.62
CA PHE A 250 -36.30 -6.42 1.60
C PHE A 250 -37.19 -6.22 2.85
N GLY A 251 -37.79 -5.03 3.02
CA GLY A 251 -38.74 -4.74 4.10
C GLY A 251 -38.14 -5.03 5.49
N GLU A 252 -38.80 -5.90 6.26
CA GLU A 252 -38.34 -6.30 7.59
C GLU A 252 -36.98 -7.06 7.59
N GLN A 253 -36.64 -7.66 6.45
CA GLN A 253 -35.35 -8.34 6.24
C GLN A 253 -34.25 -7.41 5.73
N SER A 254 -34.51 -6.10 5.69
CA SER A 254 -33.52 -5.12 5.20
C SER A 254 -32.22 -5.19 5.99
N PRO A 255 -31.09 -5.31 5.30
CA PRO A 255 -29.79 -5.36 5.96
C PRO A 255 -29.38 -3.99 6.50
N LEU A 256 -28.52 -4.02 7.49
CA LEU A 256 -27.68 -2.93 7.97
C LEU A 256 -26.22 -3.25 7.65
N ASP A 257 -25.34 -2.25 7.73
CA ASP A 257 -23.91 -2.41 7.47
C ASP A 257 -23.64 -3.20 6.17
N VAL A 258 -23.84 -2.51 5.05
CA VAL A 258 -23.89 -3.15 3.74
C VAL A 258 -22.62 -2.87 2.93
N HIS A 259 -22.20 -3.87 2.14
CA HIS A 259 -21.09 -3.77 1.19
C HIS A 259 -21.41 -4.51 -0.11
N PHE A 260 -20.89 -4.03 -1.24
CA PHE A 260 -20.99 -4.78 -2.49
C PHE A 260 -20.25 -6.12 -2.44
N VAL A 261 -20.72 -7.08 -3.21
CA VAL A 261 -20.04 -8.37 -3.40
C VAL A 261 -19.08 -8.24 -4.57
N GLY A 262 -17.83 -7.91 -4.29
CA GLY A 262 -16.81 -7.73 -5.31
C GLY A 262 -17.24 -6.74 -6.41
N ASP A 263 -17.18 -7.18 -7.67
CA ASP A 263 -17.60 -6.38 -8.83
C ASP A 263 -19.12 -6.40 -9.10
N ASN A 264 -19.87 -7.22 -8.38
CA ASN A 264 -21.29 -7.44 -8.63
C ASN A 264 -22.17 -6.42 -7.89
N THR A 265 -22.58 -5.36 -8.57
CA THR A 265 -23.42 -4.31 -8.01
C THR A 265 -24.89 -4.69 -7.77
N ASN A 266 -25.32 -5.87 -8.25
CA ASN A 266 -26.66 -6.42 -7.95
C ASN A 266 -26.66 -7.26 -6.66
N GLN A 267 -25.51 -7.49 -6.05
CA GLN A 267 -25.41 -8.29 -4.84
C GLN A 267 -24.66 -7.52 -3.77
N ILE A 268 -25.17 -7.61 -2.55
CA ILE A 268 -24.55 -7.00 -1.37
C ILE A 268 -24.46 -8.03 -0.25
N TYR A 269 -23.44 -7.91 0.59
CA TYR A 269 -23.44 -8.45 1.92
C TYR A 269 -24.11 -7.47 2.88
N GLY A 270 -24.72 -7.97 3.95
CA GLY A 270 -25.29 -7.14 4.99
C GLY A 270 -25.67 -7.93 6.21
N ILE A 271 -25.73 -7.27 7.35
CA ILE A 271 -26.10 -7.87 8.64
C ILE A 271 -27.55 -7.51 8.95
N LYS A 272 -28.32 -8.51 9.40
CA LYS A 272 -29.61 -8.35 10.02
C LYS A 272 -29.69 -9.22 11.27
N ASP A 273 -29.95 -8.60 12.41
CA ASP A 273 -30.11 -9.28 13.71
C ASP A 273 -28.96 -10.27 14.03
N GLY A 274 -27.71 -9.83 13.82
CA GLY A 274 -26.52 -10.66 14.03
C GLY A 274 -26.29 -11.77 12.97
N THR A 275 -27.08 -11.78 11.92
CA THR A 275 -26.92 -12.73 10.82
C THR A 275 -26.37 -12.01 9.59
N LEU A 276 -25.22 -12.47 9.10
CA LEU A 276 -24.66 -12.02 7.82
C LEU A 276 -25.30 -12.82 6.69
N ALA A 277 -25.83 -12.13 5.71
CA ALA A 277 -26.40 -12.72 4.51
C ALA A 277 -25.90 -12.00 3.25
N ARG A 278 -25.96 -12.72 2.13
CA ARG A 278 -25.79 -12.19 0.79
C ARG A 278 -27.16 -11.93 0.19
N TYR A 279 -27.42 -10.69 -0.18
CA TYR A 279 -28.68 -10.23 -0.75
C TYR A 279 -28.52 -10.05 -2.26
N ASP A 280 -29.39 -10.66 -3.04
CA ASP A 280 -29.49 -10.42 -4.48
C ASP A 280 -30.62 -9.41 -4.73
N ILE A 281 -30.25 -8.20 -5.10
CA ILE A 281 -31.19 -7.08 -5.28
C ILE A 281 -32.13 -7.35 -6.43
N LYS A 282 -31.63 -7.93 -7.53
CA LYS A 282 -32.42 -8.22 -8.73
C LYS A 282 -33.38 -9.39 -8.54
N ALA A 283 -32.89 -10.48 -7.91
CA ALA A 283 -33.68 -11.65 -7.61
C ALA A 283 -34.60 -11.47 -6.38
N GLN A 284 -34.40 -10.39 -5.59
CA GLN A 284 -35.12 -10.12 -4.35
C GLN A 284 -35.01 -11.29 -3.36
N SER A 285 -33.84 -11.90 -3.26
CA SER A 285 -33.60 -13.10 -2.46
C SER A 285 -32.35 -12.90 -1.60
N LEU A 286 -32.26 -13.69 -0.52
CA LEU A 286 -31.11 -13.70 0.36
C LEU A 286 -30.59 -15.10 0.60
N THR A 287 -29.29 -15.22 0.82
CA THR A 287 -28.62 -16.46 1.19
C THR A 287 -27.85 -16.24 2.48
N LEU A 288 -28.12 -17.04 3.49
CA LEU A 288 -27.43 -16.95 4.78
C LEU A 288 -25.96 -17.34 4.62
N VAL A 289 -25.05 -16.56 5.23
CA VAL A 289 -23.62 -16.78 5.22
C VAL A 289 -23.12 -17.23 6.59
N MET A 290 -23.43 -16.46 7.65
CA MET A 290 -22.92 -16.72 8.99
C MET A 290 -23.81 -16.10 10.06
N GLN A 291 -23.86 -16.71 11.24
CA GLN A 291 -24.63 -16.21 12.39
C GLN A 291 -23.71 -15.64 13.48
N ASN A 292 -24.32 -14.94 14.42
CA ASN A 292 -23.67 -14.33 15.60
C ASN A 292 -22.59 -13.29 15.24
N ILE A 293 -22.73 -12.65 14.07
CA ILE A 293 -21.79 -11.65 13.58
C ILE A 293 -21.97 -10.34 14.31
N ILE A 294 -20.86 -9.77 14.77
CA ILE A 294 -20.78 -8.42 15.36
C ILE A 294 -20.38 -7.42 14.29
N SER A 295 -19.34 -7.74 13.53
CA SER A 295 -18.86 -6.92 12.41
C SER A 295 -18.20 -7.80 11.36
N TYR A 296 -18.16 -7.29 10.14
CA TYR A 296 -17.52 -7.96 9.02
C TYR A 296 -16.95 -6.96 8.04
N GLN A 297 -16.03 -7.43 7.19
CA GLN A 297 -15.47 -6.66 6.09
C GLN A 297 -15.24 -7.58 4.91
N PRO A 298 -15.89 -7.37 3.76
CA PRO A 298 -15.58 -8.13 2.56
C PRO A 298 -14.19 -7.79 2.05
N TYR A 299 -13.46 -8.81 1.59
CA TYR A 299 -12.19 -8.64 0.89
C TYR A 299 -12.32 -8.95 -0.60
N SER A 300 -13.08 -9.98 -0.92
CA SER A 300 -13.42 -10.39 -2.29
C SER A 300 -14.81 -11.02 -2.33
N ASP A 301 -15.22 -11.54 -3.48
CA ASP A 301 -16.54 -12.16 -3.68
C ASP A 301 -16.82 -13.31 -2.70
N ASP A 302 -15.77 -14.03 -2.27
CA ASP A 302 -15.85 -15.25 -1.47
C ASP A 302 -15.10 -15.16 -0.13
N THR A 303 -14.42 -14.06 0.11
CA THR A 303 -13.55 -13.88 1.30
C THR A 303 -14.05 -12.72 2.14
N ILE A 304 -14.41 -13.03 3.39
CA ILE A 304 -14.95 -12.07 4.36
C ILE A 304 -14.17 -12.17 5.66
N LEU A 305 -13.74 -11.04 6.19
CA LEU A 305 -13.22 -10.94 7.55
C LEU A 305 -14.40 -10.83 8.50
N PHE A 306 -14.34 -11.49 9.63
CA PHE A 306 -15.45 -11.48 10.58
C PHE A 306 -15.01 -11.38 12.04
N VAL A 307 -15.88 -10.77 12.83
CA VAL A 307 -15.90 -10.82 14.29
C VAL A 307 -17.25 -11.36 14.70
N ARG A 308 -17.27 -12.44 15.48
CA ARG A 308 -18.51 -13.02 16.00
C ARG A 308 -18.36 -13.48 17.45
N ASN A 309 -19.48 -13.64 18.16
CA ASN A 309 -19.50 -14.22 19.51
C ASN A 309 -20.13 -15.61 19.45
N VAL A 310 -19.41 -16.61 19.95
CA VAL A 310 -19.84 -18.02 20.04
C VAL A 310 -19.45 -18.55 21.42
N ASP A 311 -20.40 -19.10 22.17
CA ASP A 311 -20.19 -19.74 23.48
C ASP A 311 -19.34 -18.88 24.45
N ASP A 312 -19.75 -17.63 24.66
CA ASP A 312 -19.06 -16.63 25.50
C ASP A 312 -17.62 -16.31 25.08
N LYS A 313 -17.26 -16.62 23.85
CA LYS A 313 -15.99 -16.25 23.23
C LYS A 313 -16.20 -15.38 22.02
N ARG A 314 -15.31 -14.40 21.86
CA ARG A 314 -15.16 -13.70 20.61
C ARG A 314 -14.24 -14.46 19.68
N GLU A 315 -14.73 -14.72 18.50
CA GLU A 315 -13.95 -15.33 17.41
C GLU A 315 -13.71 -14.27 16.32
N ILE A 316 -12.45 -14.18 15.91
CA ILE A 316 -11.99 -13.30 14.84
C ILE A 316 -11.36 -14.17 13.76
N GLY A 317 -11.77 -13.99 12.51
CA GLY A 317 -11.29 -14.88 11.47
C GLY A 317 -11.63 -14.45 10.05
N ILE A 318 -11.44 -15.41 9.15
CA ILE A 318 -11.66 -15.28 7.72
C ILE A 318 -12.65 -16.36 7.28
N TYR A 319 -13.72 -15.94 6.65
CA TYR A 319 -14.64 -16.84 5.94
C TYR A 319 -14.22 -16.91 4.48
N LYS A 320 -14.00 -18.12 4.00
CA LYS A 320 -13.62 -18.38 2.61
C LYS A 320 -14.08 -19.77 2.19
N ASP A 321 -14.52 -19.90 0.92
CA ASP A 321 -14.97 -21.20 0.35
C ASP A 321 -15.99 -21.89 1.26
N HIS A 322 -16.98 -21.17 1.78
CA HIS A 322 -18.02 -21.64 2.70
C HIS A 322 -17.51 -22.16 4.05
N ASN A 323 -16.28 -21.85 4.44
CA ASN A 323 -15.69 -22.25 5.71
C ASN A 323 -15.27 -21.03 6.54
N ALA A 324 -15.57 -21.05 7.84
CA ALA A 324 -15.09 -20.08 8.80
C ALA A 324 -13.76 -20.55 9.42
N TYR A 325 -12.69 -19.83 9.16
CA TYR A 325 -11.37 -20.06 9.73
C TYR A 325 -11.12 -19.09 10.88
N VAL A 326 -11.22 -19.56 12.11
CA VAL A 326 -10.94 -18.77 13.32
C VAL A 326 -9.42 -18.61 13.46
N ILE A 327 -8.95 -17.38 13.47
CA ILE A 327 -7.53 -17.04 13.60
C ILE A 327 -7.19 -16.69 15.04
N GLU A 328 -8.10 -15.97 15.71
CA GLU A 328 -7.96 -15.58 17.12
C GLU A 328 -9.28 -15.80 17.86
N SER A 329 -9.17 -16.24 19.11
CA SER A 329 -10.31 -16.38 20.02
C SER A 329 -9.95 -15.77 21.37
N SER A 330 -10.86 -14.99 21.94
CA SER A 330 -10.67 -14.20 23.16
C SER A 330 -11.93 -14.22 24.04
N ASP A 331 -11.74 -14.12 25.35
CA ASP A 331 -12.82 -13.95 26.31
C ASP A 331 -13.26 -12.46 26.45
N HIS A 332 -12.58 -11.52 25.74
CA HIS A 332 -12.90 -10.10 25.74
C HIS A 332 -13.97 -9.78 24.68
N LEU A 333 -15.22 -9.73 25.09
CA LEU A 333 -16.36 -9.59 24.18
C LEU A 333 -16.61 -8.13 23.72
N ASP A 334 -16.22 -7.12 24.50
CA ASP A 334 -16.66 -5.74 24.32
C ASP A 334 -15.63 -4.80 23.67
N VAL A 335 -14.41 -5.29 23.39
CA VAL A 335 -13.37 -4.45 22.77
C VAL A 335 -13.66 -4.31 21.28
N PRO A 336 -13.85 -3.10 20.74
CA PRO A 336 -13.98 -2.91 19.30
C PRO A 336 -12.71 -3.36 18.56
N VAL A 337 -12.90 -4.00 17.42
CA VAL A 337 -11.83 -4.57 16.63
C VAL A 337 -11.93 -4.05 15.20
N ASN A 338 -10.83 -3.54 14.68
CA ASN A 338 -10.67 -3.21 13.27
C ASN A 338 -9.89 -4.33 12.57
N LEU A 339 -10.35 -4.74 11.41
CA LEU A 339 -9.72 -5.81 10.62
C LEU A 339 -9.17 -5.25 9.32
N SER A 340 -8.10 -5.87 8.82
CA SER A 340 -7.61 -5.65 7.46
C SER A 340 -7.05 -6.95 6.90
N TYR A 341 -7.25 -7.17 5.62
CA TYR A 341 -6.67 -8.28 4.88
C TYR A 341 -6.17 -7.76 3.54
N HIS A 342 -4.94 -8.06 3.18
CA HIS A 342 -4.34 -7.56 1.94
C HIS A 342 -3.22 -8.49 1.49
N GLU A 343 -2.80 -8.30 0.25
CA GLU A 343 -1.68 -9.01 -0.35
C GLU A 343 -0.49 -8.07 -0.52
N TYR A 344 0.71 -8.56 -0.19
CA TYR A 344 1.98 -7.93 -0.49
C TYR A 344 3.04 -8.99 -0.76
N ASP A 345 3.79 -8.83 -1.85
CA ASP A 345 4.88 -9.74 -2.26
C ASP A 345 4.46 -11.23 -2.26
N GLN A 346 3.30 -11.53 -2.89
CA GLN A 346 2.70 -12.88 -3.01
C GLN A 346 2.32 -13.54 -1.66
N HIS A 347 2.23 -12.75 -0.60
CA HIS A 347 1.79 -13.18 0.72
C HIS A 347 0.54 -12.42 1.15
N HIS A 348 -0.35 -13.12 1.85
CA HIS A 348 -1.52 -12.51 2.46
C HIS A 348 -1.25 -12.16 3.91
N TYR A 349 -1.70 -10.98 4.30
CA TYR A 349 -1.56 -10.48 5.66
C TYR A 349 -2.93 -10.19 6.25
N PHE A 350 -3.18 -10.75 7.43
CA PHE A 350 -4.37 -10.49 8.21
C PHE A 350 -3.99 -9.70 9.46
N VAL A 351 -4.64 -8.59 9.65
CA VAL A 351 -4.35 -7.66 10.74
C VAL A 351 -5.57 -7.54 11.64
N ILE A 352 -5.36 -7.75 12.92
CA ILE A 352 -6.34 -7.57 13.99
C ILE A 352 -5.86 -6.39 14.83
N ALA A 353 -6.60 -5.28 14.83
CA ALA A 353 -6.28 -4.09 15.59
C ALA A 353 -7.36 -3.83 16.64
N ASN A 354 -7.00 -3.99 17.89
CA ASN A 354 -7.91 -3.77 19.02
C ASN A 354 -7.93 -2.29 19.42
N SER A 355 -9.09 -1.81 19.81
CA SER A 355 -9.27 -0.42 20.24
C SER A 355 -8.87 -0.16 21.69
N ASP A 356 -8.35 -1.17 22.38
CA ASP A 356 -7.76 -1.07 23.72
C ASP A 356 -6.23 -0.94 23.67
N ASP A 357 -5.57 -1.15 24.80
CA ASP A 357 -4.11 -1.09 24.91
C ASP A 357 -3.39 -2.35 24.42
N SER A 358 -4.11 -3.37 23.92
CA SER A 358 -3.50 -4.61 23.43
C SER A 358 -2.79 -4.47 22.07
N GLY A 359 -3.14 -3.40 21.34
CA GLY A 359 -2.48 -3.04 20.09
C GLY A 359 -2.96 -3.82 18.88
N ALA A 360 -2.06 -4.06 17.92
CA ALA A 360 -2.39 -4.80 16.70
C ALA A 360 -1.52 -6.05 16.54
N VAL A 361 -2.12 -7.06 15.93
CA VAL A 361 -1.47 -8.34 15.63
C VAL A 361 -1.52 -8.58 14.13
N ILE A 362 -0.40 -8.92 13.52
CA ILE A 362 -0.28 -9.20 12.09
C ILE A 362 0.04 -10.68 11.90
N TYR A 363 -0.78 -11.36 11.10
CA TYR A 363 -0.59 -12.75 10.68
C TYR A 363 -0.20 -12.80 9.21
N LYS A 364 0.82 -13.59 8.88
CA LYS A 364 1.24 -13.84 7.51
C LYS A 364 0.71 -15.18 7.03
N ASP A 365 0.07 -15.21 5.85
CA ASP A 365 -0.48 -16.40 5.20
C ASP A 365 -1.38 -17.26 6.13
N PRO A 366 -2.37 -16.67 6.81
CA PRO A 366 -3.14 -17.40 7.83
C PRO A 366 -3.94 -18.57 7.27
N LEU A 367 -4.25 -18.60 5.98
CA LEU A 367 -4.97 -19.68 5.31
C LEU A 367 -4.06 -20.66 4.54
N LYS A 368 -2.73 -20.57 4.69
CA LYS A 368 -1.78 -21.48 4.04
C LYS A 368 -1.94 -22.89 4.57
N LYS A 369 -2.12 -23.85 3.68
CA LYS A 369 -2.25 -25.27 4.04
C LYS A 369 -0.92 -25.91 4.43
N PRO A 370 -0.84 -26.77 5.46
CA PRO A 370 -1.94 -27.11 6.37
C PRO A 370 -2.27 -25.95 7.31
N ILE A 371 -3.56 -25.68 7.48
CA ILE A 371 -3.99 -24.62 8.39
C ILE A 371 -3.75 -25.08 9.83
N LEU A 372 -2.94 -24.33 10.56
CA LEU A 372 -2.60 -24.64 11.94
C LEU A 372 -3.80 -24.33 12.86
N LYS A 373 -4.05 -25.18 13.86
CA LYS A 373 -5.08 -24.94 14.89
C LYS A 373 -4.81 -23.65 15.68
N LYS A 374 -3.54 -23.28 15.85
CA LYS A 374 -3.11 -22.05 16.48
C LYS A 374 -2.16 -21.33 15.53
N GLN A 375 -2.58 -20.18 15.07
CA GLN A 375 -1.77 -19.32 14.21
C GLN A 375 -0.71 -18.60 15.05
N LEU A 376 0.49 -18.46 14.50
CA LEU A 376 1.55 -17.66 15.10
C LEU A 376 1.60 -16.31 14.40
N PRO A 377 1.54 -15.21 15.14
CA PRO A 377 1.64 -13.89 14.55
C PRO A 377 3.04 -13.63 13.98
N LEU A 378 3.10 -12.90 12.87
CA LEU A 378 4.34 -12.35 12.33
C LEU A 378 4.91 -11.31 13.31
N VAL A 379 4.06 -10.43 13.81
CA VAL A 379 4.42 -9.36 14.75
C VAL A 379 3.23 -8.92 15.60
N LYS A 380 3.53 -8.44 16.80
CA LYS A 380 2.59 -7.72 17.66
C LYS A 380 3.08 -6.28 17.82
N LEU A 381 2.25 -5.33 17.42
CA LEU A 381 2.54 -3.90 17.50
C LEU A 381 1.90 -3.31 18.76
N LYS A 382 2.69 -2.63 19.57
CA LYS A 382 2.20 -1.90 20.73
C LYS A 382 1.70 -0.53 20.27
N PHE A 383 0.41 -0.33 20.30
CA PHE A 383 -0.22 0.94 19.94
C PHE A 383 -1.62 1.00 20.59
N SER A 384 -1.88 2.01 21.39
CA SER A 384 -3.11 2.09 22.20
C SER A 384 -4.23 2.82 21.47
N ASN A 385 -5.47 2.49 21.81
CA ASN A 385 -6.67 3.20 21.37
C ASN A 385 -6.77 3.33 19.84
N ILE A 386 -6.58 2.22 19.13
CA ILE A 386 -6.59 2.21 17.65
C ILE A 386 -8.01 2.55 17.16
N GLY A 387 -8.14 3.75 16.58
CA GLY A 387 -9.40 4.21 15.99
C GLY A 387 -9.55 3.84 14.51
N LYS A 388 -8.42 3.65 13.80
CA LYS A 388 -8.41 3.33 12.38
C LYS A 388 -7.22 2.46 12.02
N ILE A 389 -7.45 1.56 11.05
CA ILE A 389 -6.44 0.80 10.34
C ILE A 389 -6.63 1.02 8.84
N GLU A 390 -5.54 1.20 8.11
CA GLU A 390 -5.57 1.36 6.66
C GLU A 390 -4.27 0.83 6.05
N THR A 391 -4.36 0.14 4.93
CA THR A 391 -3.19 -0.34 4.18
C THR A 391 -2.93 0.55 2.97
N SER A 392 -1.66 0.71 2.57
CA SER A 392 -1.31 1.39 1.33
C SER A 392 -1.83 0.62 0.12
N GLY A 393 -1.95 1.28 -1.03
CA GLY A 393 -2.45 0.67 -2.26
C GLY A 393 -1.66 -0.55 -2.72
N SER A 394 -0.33 -0.55 -2.50
CA SER A 394 0.55 -1.70 -2.78
C SER A 394 0.45 -2.83 -1.73
N GLY A 395 -0.20 -2.59 -0.60
CA GLY A 395 -0.22 -3.51 0.54
C GLY A 395 1.06 -3.55 1.37
N GLN A 396 2.11 -2.79 1.02
CA GLN A 396 3.40 -2.81 1.74
C GLN A 396 3.29 -2.26 3.15
N PHE A 397 2.52 -1.18 3.33
CA PHE A 397 2.45 -0.46 4.60
C PHE A 397 1.09 -0.64 5.28
N ILE A 398 1.13 -0.89 6.57
CA ILE A 398 -0.04 -0.99 7.45
C ILE A 398 0.00 0.19 8.40
N MET A 399 -0.98 1.08 8.30
CA MET A 399 -1.11 2.26 9.14
C MET A 399 -2.13 2.02 10.24
N LEU A 400 -1.74 2.32 11.48
CA LEU A 400 -2.58 2.40 12.65
C LEU A 400 -2.66 3.87 13.10
N GLN A 401 -3.83 4.32 13.47
CA GLN A 401 -4.07 5.68 13.92
C GLN A 401 -4.86 5.69 15.21
N ASN A 402 -4.45 6.55 16.14
CA ASN A 402 -5.32 7.12 17.16
C ASN A 402 -5.27 8.65 17.05
N SER A 403 -6.00 9.41 17.83
CA SER A 403 -6.00 10.88 17.92
C SER A 403 -4.93 11.59 17.04
N ASN A 404 -3.71 11.81 17.55
CA ASN A 404 -2.59 12.45 16.83
C ASN A 404 -1.36 11.52 16.63
N GLN A 405 -1.47 10.25 17.01
CA GLN A 405 -0.39 9.28 16.82
C GLN A 405 -0.66 8.43 15.58
N VAL A 406 0.38 8.19 14.85
CA VAL A 406 0.40 7.35 13.65
C VAL A 406 1.51 6.32 13.78
N SER A 407 1.18 5.06 13.58
CA SER A 407 2.14 3.97 13.51
C SER A 407 2.02 3.30 12.14
N VAL A 408 3.12 3.20 11.41
CA VAL A 408 3.17 2.55 10.10
C VAL A 408 4.15 1.40 10.14
N TYR A 409 3.67 0.20 9.89
CA TYR A 409 4.49 -0.99 9.77
C TYR A 409 4.84 -1.28 8.31
N ASP A 410 6.12 -1.37 8.00
CA ASP A 410 6.66 -1.72 6.69
C ASP A 410 6.90 -3.23 6.62
N LEU A 411 6.13 -3.93 5.78
CA LEU A 411 6.23 -5.38 5.57
C LEU A 411 7.49 -5.80 4.82
N ARG A 412 8.10 -4.91 4.04
CA ARG A 412 9.34 -5.19 3.33
C ARG A 412 10.55 -5.15 4.25
N ASP A 413 10.68 -4.05 5.00
CA ASP A 413 11.84 -3.81 5.85
C ASP A 413 11.62 -4.34 7.29
N LEU A 414 10.39 -4.80 7.63
CA LEU A 414 9.94 -5.29 8.94
C LEU A 414 10.19 -4.26 10.06
N LEU A 415 9.97 -3.00 9.74
CA LEU A 415 10.17 -1.87 10.65
C LEU A 415 8.83 -1.22 11.00
N ASN A 416 8.72 -0.74 12.23
CA ASN A 416 7.59 0.04 12.71
C ASN A 416 8.02 1.50 12.93
N TYR A 417 7.36 2.42 12.22
CA TYR A 417 7.53 3.86 12.34
C TYR A 417 6.39 4.41 13.17
N GLN A 418 6.66 4.84 14.39
CA GLN A 418 5.66 5.39 15.30
C GLN A 418 5.99 6.85 15.62
N ASN A 419 5.04 7.74 15.34
CA ASN A 419 5.23 9.16 15.47
C ASN A 419 3.98 9.84 16.05
N THR A 420 4.19 10.97 16.71
CA THR A 420 3.14 11.88 17.14
C THR A 420 3.17 13.11 16.24
N LEU A 421 2.05 13.41 15.60
CA LEU A 421 1.91 14.60 14.78
C LEU A 421 1.82 15.85 15.66
N PRO A 422 2.33 17.01 15.21
CA PRO A 422 2.33 18.26 15.98
C PRO A 422 0.95 18.93 16.04
N PHE A 423 -0.11 18.25 15.64
CA PHE A 423 -1.51 18.69 15.64
C PHE A 423 -2.43 17.50 15.89
N GLU A 424 -3.63 17.80 16.39
CA GLU A 424 -4.68 16.81 16.56
C GLU A 424 -5.44 16.59 15.25
N ILE A 425 -5.78 15.33 14.97
CA ILE A 425 -6.54 14.92 13.79
C ILE A 425 -7.99 14.76 14.19
N LEU A 426 -8.89 15.42 13.49
CA LEU A 426 -10.32 15.19 13.66
C LEU A 426 -10.71 13.82 13.08
N GLY A 427 -11.10 12.92 13.97
CA GLY A 427 -11.71 11.60 13.76
C GLY A 427 -11.69 10.93 12.39
N GLY A 428 -11.25 9.70 12.37
CA GLY A 428 -11.51 8.60 11.45
C GLY A 428 -11.23 8.80 9.96
N SER A 429 -11.99 9.58 9.27
CA SER A 429 -11.94 9.65 7.80
C SER A 429 -10.98 10.68 7.21
N ARG A 430 -10.34 11.51 8.03
CA ARG A 430 -9.53 12.63 7.58
C ARG A 430 -8.02 12.35 7.49
N LEU A 431 -7.59 11.19 7.93
CA LEU A 431 -6.25 10.68 7.68
C LEU A 431 -6.37 9.51 6.72
N GLY A 432 -5.55 9.47 5.69
CA GLY A 432 -5.57 8.38 4.72
C GLY A 432 -4.42 8.44 3.73
N TRP A 433 -4.19 7.33 3.05
CA TRP A 433 -3.17 7.22 2.02
C TRP A 433 -3.52 8.08 0.80
N ILE A 434 -2.57 8.90 0.36
CA ILE A 434 -2.63 9.57 -0.93
C ILE A 434 -2.18 8.59 -2.01
N ASP A 435 -1.07 7.92 -1.75
CA ASP A 435 -0.49 6.87 -2.58
C ASP A 435 0.26 5.86 -1.69
N ASP A 436 1.10 5.01 -2.28
CA ASP A 436 1.80 3.96 -1.56
C ASP A 436 2.79 4.46 -0.49
N HIS A 437 3.20 5.72 -0.51
CA HIS A 437 4.25 6.23 0.38
C HIS A 437 3.84 7.48 1.17
N ARG A 438 2.71 8.12 0.81
CA ARG A 438 2.31 9.40 1.40
C ARG A 438 0.93 9.33 2.01
N ILE A 439 0.82 10.01 3.13
CA ILE A 439 -0.39 10.11 3.94
C ILE A 439 -0.81 11.59 3.97
N GLN A 440 -2.09 11.86 3.86
CA GLN A 440 -2.66 13.16 4.20
C GLN A 440 -3.34 13.09 5.56
N ALA A 441 -3.26 14.19 6.29
CA ALA A 441 -4.01 14.41 7.53
C ALA A 441 -4.68 15.80 7.49
N VAL A 442 -5.87 15.89 8.05
CA VAL A 442 -6.55 17.17 8.28
C VAL A 442 -6.57 17.45 9.77
N SER A 443 -5.99 18.56 10.17
CA SER A 443 -5.98 18.98 11.57
C SER A 443 -7.34 19.48 12.03
N THR A 444 -7.51 19.61 13.35
CA THR A 444 -8.71 20.25 13.96
C THR A 444 -8.97 21.65 13.45
N ASP A 445 -7.93 22.37 13.01
CA ASP A 445 -8.03 23.70 12.41
C ASP A 445 -8.35 23.67 10.91
N ASN A 446 -8.75 22.51 10.36
CA ASN A 446 -9.05 22.28 8.95
C ASN A 446 -7.88 22.55 8.00
N ASN A 447 -6.66 22.44 8.45
CA ASN A 447 -5.48 22.48 7.61
C ASN A 447 -5.12 21.08 7.10
N THR A 448 -4.91 20.94 5.79
CA THR A 448 -4.47 19.68 5.19
C THR A 448 -2.94 19.62 5.15
N TYR A 449 -2.40 18.57 5.73
CA TYR A 449 -0.98 18.24 5.71
C TYR A 449 -0.74 16.97 4.90
N ILE A 450 0.46 16.89 4.32
CA ILE A 450 0.99 15.69 3.66
C ILE A 450 2.32 15.32 4.30
N PHE A 451 2.56 14.03 4.47
CA PHE A 451 3.81 13.48 5.00
C PHE A 451 4.02 12.05 4.50
N GLU A 452 5.22 11.55 4.64
CA GLU A 452 5.56 10.19 4.24
C GLU A 452 5.23 9.15 5.32
N TYR A 453 5.25 7.88 4.94
CA TYR A 453 4.91 6.73 5.82
C TYR A 453 5.69 6.69 7.14
N ASP A 454 6.88 7.28 7.20
CA ASP A 454 7.70 7.41 8.40
C ASP A 454 7.59 8.79 9.06
N SER A 455 6.59 9.58 8.67
CA SER A 455 6.31 10.96 9.09
C SER A 455 7.37 11.98 8.67
N ALA A 456 8.31 11.61 7.79
CA ALA A 456 9.23 12.57 7.18
C ALA A 456 8.48 13.51 6.23
N ASN A 457 9.11 14.66 5.94
CA ASN A 457 8.64 15.64 4.97
C ASN A 457 7.19 16.12 5.24
N LEU A 458 6.85 16.35 6.51
CA LEU A 458 5.57 16.93 6.89
C LEU A 458 5.44 18.34 6.34
N GLN A 459 4.41 18.57 5.51
CA GLN A 459 4.19 19.84 4.80
C GLN A 459 2.72 20.23 4.82
N LEU A 460 2.46 21.50 5.09
CA LEU A 460 1.15 22.11 4.94
C LEU A 460 0.85 22.30 3.45
N LEU A 461 -0.31 21.85 2.99
CA LEU A 461 -0.84 22.10 1.65
C LEU A 461 -1.76 23.32 1.64
N SER A 462 -2.95 23.20 2.22
CA SER A 462 -3.97 24.26 2.23
C SER A 462 -4.96 24.06 3.35
N ALA A 463 -5.65 25.15 3.70
CA ALA A 463 -6.88 25.05 4.46
C ALA A 463 -8.00 24.45 3.59
N VAL A 464 -8.93 23.75 4.22
CA VAL A 464 -10.12 23.16 3.60
C VAL A 464 -11.36 23.47 4.44
N MET A 465 -12.55 23.37 3.86
CA MET A 465 -13.77 23.54 4.64
C MET A 465 -13.92 22.45 5.71
N PRO A 466 -14.62 22.72 6.82
CA PRO A 466 -14.93 21.70 7.83
C PRO A 466 -15.59 20.48 7.20
N GLY A 467 -15.13 19.28 7.59
CA GLY A 467 -15.64 18.03 7.03
C GLY A 467 -15.02 17.59 5.71
N SER A 468 -14.13 18.40 5.10
CA SER A 468 -13.47 18.12 3.83
C SER A 468 -11.99 17.76 4.00
N LYS A 469 -11.34 17.42 2.90
CA LYS A 469 -9.89 17.10 2.77
C LYS A 469 -9.40 17.56 1.40
N ALA A 470 -8.11 17.40 1.12
CA ALA A 470 -7.60 17.51 -0.25
C ALA A 470 -7.94 16.22 -1.05
N TYR A 471 -8.40 16.39 -2.28
CA TYR A 471 -8.76 15.31 -3.19
C TYR A 471 -7.77 15.28 -4.34
N PHE A 472 -6.85 14.32 -4.31
CA PHE A 472 -5.78 14.24 -5.30
C PHE A 472 -6.27 13.65 -6.62
N SER A 473 -5.77 14.20 -7.75
CA SER A 473 -5.90 13.58 -9.07
C SER A 473 -5.16 12.25 -9.12
N ARG A 474 -5.50 11.41 -10.10
CA ARG A 474 -4.88 10.08 -10.24
C ARG A 474 -3.36 10.13 -10.46
N ASP A 475 -2.88 11.16 -11.16
CA ASP A 475 -1.45 11.35 -11.50
C ASP A 475 -0.67 12.17 -10.45
N TYR A 476 -1.35 12.61 -9.38
CA TYR A 476 -0.79 13.43 -8.30
C TYR A 476 -0.20 14.78 -8.74
N LYS A 477 -0.54 15.25 -9.94
CA LYS A 477 -0.09 16.56 -10.45
C LYS A 477 -0.95 17.70 -9.93
N THR A 478 -2.13 17.36 -9.45
CA THR A 478 -3.14 18.34 -9.02
C THR A 478 -3.86 17.79 -7.79
N TYR A 479 -4.27 18.67 -6.90
CA TYR A 479 -5.29 18.34 -5.92
C TYR A 479 -6.43 19.36 -5.98
N TYR A 480 -7.60 18.91 -5.53
CA TYR A 480 -8.80 19.72 -5.42
C TYR A 480 -9.17 19.92 -3.97
N SER A 481 -9.72 21.07 -3.64
CA SER A 481 -10.17 21.39 -2.28
C SER A 481 -11.45 22.19 -2.28
N PHE A 482 -12.23 22.01 -1.24
CA PHE A 482 -13.38 22.86 -0.95
C PHE A 482 -12.94 23.85 0.13
N THR A 483 -13.20 25.13 -0.11
CA THR A 483 -12.97 26.22 0.86
C THR A 483 -14.25 26.99 1.05
N GLN A 484 -14.56 27.38 2.26
CA GLN A 484 -15.75 28.16 2.59
C GLN A 484 -15.38 29.63 2.72
N LYS A 485 -16.14 30.49 2.06
CA LYS A 485 -16.08 31.93 2.22
C LYS A 485 -17.51 32.45 2.37
N ASP A 486 -17.79 33.02 3.52
CA ASP A 486 -19.15 33.42 3.91
C ASP A 486 -20.13 32.23 3.85
N ASN A 487 -21.20 32.31 3.08
CA ASN A 487 -22.19 31.24 2.89
C ASN A 487 -21.96 30.40 1.62
N ASP A 488 -20.92 30.71 0.85
CA ASP A 488 -20.62 30.00 -0.39
C ASP A 488 -19.40 29.08 -0.22
N THR A 489 -19.49 27.91 -0.83
CA THR A 489 -18.37 26.99 -0.91
C THR A 489 -17.76 27.06 -2.30
N THR A 490 -16.45 27.31 -2.33
CA THR A 490 -15.69 27.32 -3.57
C THR A 490 -14.95 26.00 -3.74
N PHE A 491 -15.03 25.44 -4.93
CA PHE A 491 -14.24 24.29 -5.36
C PHE A 491 -13.05 24.80 -6.15
N ASN A 492 -11.86 24.47 -5.66
CA ASN A 492 -10.59 24.98 -6.18
C ASN A 492 -9.72 23.83 -6.68
N MET A 493 -8.90 24.12 -7.68
CA MET A 493 -7.85 23.25 -8.20
C MET A 493 -6.48 23.86 -7.89
N THR A 494 -5.56 23.06 -7.41
CA THR A 494 -4.19 23.49 -7.12
C THR A 494 -3.21 22.59 -7.86
N SER A 495 -2.39 23.18 -8.73
CA SER A 495 -1.31 22.47 -9.41
C SER A 495 -0.14 22.22 -8.46
N LEU A 496 0.40 21.01 -8.50
CA LEU A 496 1.66 20.62 -7.85
C LEU A 496 2.85 20.70 -8.82
N ILE A 497 2.62 21.19 -10.04
CA ILE A 497 3.65 21.45 -11.04
C ILE A 497 3.77 22.97 -11.19
N VAL A 498 5.00 23.47 -11.09
CA VAL A 498 5.31 24.87 -11.42
C VAL A 498 5.44 24.93 -12.93
N GLU A 499 4.58 25.71 -13.58
CA GLU A 499 4.76 26.06 -14.99
C GLU A 499 5.89 27.10 -15.07
N ASP A 500 6.90 26.83 -15.93
CA ASP A 500 8.03 27.74 -16.20
C ASP A 500 7.60 29.01 -16.96
#